data_a7b560c2505cf3d717f27ee44cf48ada
#
_entry.id   a7b560c2505cf3d717f27ee44cf48ada
#
_cell.length_a   1.000
_cell.length_b   1.000
_cell.length_c   1.000
_cell.angle_alpha   90.00
_cell.angle_beta   90.00
_cell.angle_gamma   90.00
#
_symmetry.space_group_name_H-M   'P 1'
#
loop_
_entity.id
_entity.type
_entity.pdbx_description
1 polymer ?
#
loop_
_entity_poly.entity_id
_entity_poly.type
_entity_poly.pdbx_seq_one_letter_code
_entity_poly.pdbx_strand_id
1 'polypeptide(L)'
;MAIISDHTALIHSYHSLRKAVGWIGILLPIVLVLGHLIIFDGESVLTNMSVYYHTGMRDVFVGAICAIALFLFFYRGYDRWDNGAADVAGLCALGVAFFPTVEEGSWDWVAWVHFTSAGCFLVILALISIFLFTRGENHPTEMKKKRNLIYRSCGIVMLASLASIEVFFLFFDGINSESRFVLIA
;
A
#
# COMPACT_ATOMS: atom_id res chain seq x y z
N MET A 1 -32.69 22.38 12.80
CA MET A 1 -31.76 21.79 13.78
C MET A 1 -31.38 20.35 13.43
N ALA A 2 -32.28 19.50 12.98
CA ALA A 2 -31.98 18.10 12.55
C ALA A 2 -30.99 17.96 11.38
N ILE A 3 -31.05 18.82 10.36
CA ILE A 3 -30.16 18.76 9.17
C ILE A 3 -28.69 19.05 9.55
N ILE A 4 -28.43 19.95 10.51
CA ILE A 4 -27.06 20.30 10.94
C ILE A 4 -26.46 19.14 11.76
N SER A 5 -27.26 18.45 12.57
CA SER A 5 -26.78 17.29 13.33
C SER A 5 -26.42 16.11 12.42
N ASP A 6 -27.12 15.95 11.32
CA ASP A 6 -26.88 14.87 10.34
C ASP A 6 -25.58 15.11 9.55
N HIS A 7 -25.31 16.33 9.12
CA HIS A 7 -24.04 16.69 8.48
C HIS A 7 -22.82 16.50 9.40
N THR A 8 -22.93 16.86 10.67
CA THR A 8 -21.82 16.64 11.62
C THR A 8 -21.56 15.15 11.87
N ALA A 9 -22.60 14.34 11.96
CA ALA A 9 -22.49 12.90 12.11
C ALA A 9 -21.78 12.24 10.90
N LEU A 10 -22.13 12.65 9.67
CA LEU A 10 -21.49 12.18 8.44
C LEU A 10 -19.98 12.54 8.38
N ILE A 11 -19.63 13.77 8.75
CA ILE A 11 -18.22 14.22 8.80
C ILE A 11 -17.44 13.41 9.83
N HIS A 12 -18.00 13.16 11.02
CA HIS A 12 -17.36 12.33 12.04
C HIS A 12 -17.18 10.88 11.59
N SER A 13 -18.17 10.30 10.92
CA SER A 13 -18.10 8.95 10.35
C SER A 13 -16.97 8.85 9.32
N TYR A 14 -16.86 9.81 8.41
CA TYR A 14 -15.79 9.84 7.41
C TYR A 14 -14.39 9.97 8.03
N HIS A 15 -14.24 10.82 9.05
CA HIS A 15 -12.96 10.94 9.77
C HIS A 15 -12.58 9.66 10.50
N SER A 16 -13.56 8.96 11.10
CA SER A 16 -13.32 7.69 11.78
C SER A 16 -12.90 6.60 10.79
N LEU A 17 -13.54 6.53 9.62
CA LEU A 17 -13.18 5.60 8.55
C LEU A 17 -11.75 5.83 8.04
N ARG A 18 -11.36 7.09 7.80
CA ARG A 18 -9.97 7.42 7.41
C ARG A 18 -8.94 6.99 8.45
N LYS A 19 -9.24 7.19 9.73
CA LYS A 19 -8.36 6.74 10.83
C LYS A 19 -8.28 5.21 10.87
N ALA A 20 -9.40 4.52 10.73
CA ALA A 20 -9.43 3.05 10.74
C ALA A 20 -8.56 2.47 9.61
N VAL A 21 -8.67 2.99 8.39
CA VAL A 21 -7.83 2.55 7.26
C VAL A 21 -6.35 2.87 7.50
N GLY A 22 -6.04 4.04 8.06
CA GLY A 22 -4.67 4.37 8.44
C GLY A 22 -4.10 3.39 9.48
N TRP A 23 -4.90 3.00 10.49
CA TRP A 23 -4.50 2.00 11.46
C TRP A 23 -4.33 0.61 10.83
N ILE A 24 -5.21 0.20 9.91
CA ILE A 24 -5.05 -1.05 9.14
C ILE A 24 -3.68 -1.06 8.45
N GLY A 25 -3.33 0.01 7.74
CA GLY A 25 -2.04 0.09 7.04
C GLY A 25 -0.83 0.02 7.97
N ILE A 26 -0.88 0.68 9.13
CA ILE A 26 0.23 0.68 10.11
C ILE A 26 0.33 -0.68 10.84
N LEU A 27 -0.80 -1.26 11.21
CA LEU A 27 -0.83 -2.49 12.01
C LEU A 27 -0.65 -3.74 11.17
N LEU A 28 -0.96 -3.70 9.88
CA LEU A 28 -0.91 -4.87 9.01
C LEU A 28 0.44 -5.61 9.06
N PRO A 29 1.61 -4.97 8.85
CA PRO A 29 2.88 -5.69 8.94
C PRO A 29 3.13 -6.30 10.32
N ILE A 30 2.74 -5.61 11.39
CA ILE A 30 2.90 -6.09 12.76
C ILE A 30 2.02 -7.33 13.01
N VAL A 31 0.76 -7.27 12.59
CA VAL A 31 -0.20 -8.36 12.75
C VAL A 31 0.20 -9.58 11.91
N LEU A 32 0.70 -9.37 10.69
CA LEU A 32 1.17 -10.46 9.84
C LEU A 32 2.36 -11.19 10.48
N VAL A 33 3.37 -10.44 10.95
CA VAL A 33 4.56 -11.03 11.59
C VAL A 33 4.18 -11.75 12.89
N LEU A 34 3.48 -11.08 13.79
CA LEU A 34 3.12 -11.68 15.08
C LEU A 34 2.16 -12.85 14.92
N GLY A 35 1.18 -12.76 14.03
CA GLY A 35 0.25 -13.84 13.75
C GLY A 35 0.95 -15.06 13.16
N HIS A 36 1.89 -14.86 12.22
CA HIS A 36 2.69 -15.94 11.66
C HIS A 36 3.53 -16.63 12.71
N LEU A 37 4.27 -15.90 13.54
CA LEU A 37 5.18 -16.46 14.54
C LEU A 37 4.47 -17.09 15.74
N ILE A 38 3.33 -16.52 16.19
CA ILE A 38 2.70 -16.92 17.46
C ILE A 38 1.52 -17.87 17.23
N ILE A 39 0.73 -17.67 16.17
CA ILE A 39 -0.51 -18.43 15.93
C ILE A 39 -0.25 -19.62 15.00
N PHE A 40 0.63 -19.45 14.02
CA PHE A 40 0.92 -20.45 12.99
C PHE A 40 2.30 -21.09 13.12
N ASP A 41 2.97 -20.94 14.27
CA ASP A 41 4.28 -21.52 14.59
C ASP A 41 5.35 -21.33 13.51
N GLY A 42 5.33 -20.14 12.87
CA GLY A 42 6.31 -19.78 11.84
C GLY A 42 7.72 -19.68 12.43
N GLU A 43 8.70 -20.24 11.74
CA GLU A 43 10.09 -20.31 12.22
C GLU A 43 10.83 -18.96 12.13
N SER A 44 10.42 -18.07 11.23
CA SER A 44 11.11 -16.79 10.99
C SER A 44 10.21 -15.70 10.42
N VAL A 45 10.67 -14.46 10.50
CA VAL A 45 10.05 -13.32 9.82
C VAL A 45 10.33 -13.45 8.32
N LEU A 46 9.27 -13.34 7.50
CA LEU A 46 9.38 -13.44 6.06
C LEU A 46 9.92 -12.15 5.44
N THR A 47 10.53 -12.25 4.25
CA THR A 47 11.28 -11.19 3.59
C THR A 47 10.44 -9.98 3.19
N ASN A 48 9.17 -10.19 2.85
CA ASN A 48 8.25 -9.12 2.47
C ASN A 48 6.80 -9.47 2.84
N MET A 49 5.92 -8.44 2.85
CA MET A 49 4.53 -8.61 3.28
C MET A 49 3.71 -9.51 2.37
N SER A 50 4.00 -9.53 1.07
CA SER A 50 3.22 -10.32 0.10
C SER A 50 3.45 -11.82 0.24
N VAL A 51 4.59 -12.25 0.79
CA VAL A 51 4.89 -13.68 1.04
C VAL A 51 3.97 -14.27 2.11
N TYR A 52 3.44 -13.45 3.04
CA TYR A 52 2.43 -13.91 4.01
C TYR A 52 1.13 -14.40 3.36
N TYR A 53 0.91 -14.12 2.07
CA TYR A 53 -0.16 -14.71 1.28
C TYR A 53 -0.10 -16.25 1.25
N HIS A 54 1.09 -16.84 1.32
CA HIS A 54 1.31 -18.29 1.30
C HIS A 54 1.36 -18.93 2.70
N THR A 55 0.94 -18.19 3.72
CA THR A 55 0.90 -18.63 5.12
C THR A 55 -0.53 -18.66 5.67
N GLY A 56 -0.71 -19.12 6.89
CA GLY A 56 -1.99 -19.01 7.60
C GLY A 56 -2.49 -17.57 7.79
N MET A 57 -1.63 -16.56 7.54
CA MET A 57 -2.00 -15.13 7.61
C MET A 57 -2.63 -14.59 6.32
N ARG A 58 -2.83 -15.42 5.30
CA ARG A 58 -3.40 -15.04 4.00
C ARG A 58 -4.68 -14.23 4.12
N ASP A 59 -5.64 -14.74 4.88
CA ASP A 59 -6.98 -14.11 4.99
C ASP A 59 -6.90 -12.74 5.65
N VAL A 60 -5.99 -12.56 6.60
CA VAL A 60 -5.72 -11.26 7.24
C VAL A 60 -5.12 -10.29 6.23
N PHE A 61 -4.13 -10.74 5.45
CA PHE A 61 -3.51 -9.93 4.40
C PHE A 61 -4.54 -9.50 3.34
N VAL A 62 -5.25 -10.46 2.75
CA VAL A 62 -6.25 -10.21 1.71
C VAL A 62 -7.39 -9.32 2.24
N GLY A 63 -7.93 -9.63 3.42
CA GLY A 63 -9.00 -8.85 4.04
C GLY A 63 -8.60 -7.40 4.31
N ALA A 64 -7.39 -7.16 4.81
CA ALA A 64 -6.87 -5.82 5.08
C ALA A 64 -6.69 -5.02 3.78
N ILE A 65 -6.09 -5.61 2.74
CA ILE A 65 -5.91 -4.94 1.44
C ILE A 65 -7.27 -4.67 0.76
N CYS A 66 -8.23 -5.59 0.83
CA CYS A 66 -9.59 -5.37 0.34
C CYS A 66 -10.30 -4.23 1.09
N ALA A 67 -10.13 -4.12 2.40
CA ALA A 67 -10.69 -3.02 3.18
C ALA A 67 -10.10 -1.66 2.75
N ILE A 68 -8.78 -1.61 2.49
CA ILE A 68 -8.11 -0.42 1.93
C ILE A 68 -8.66 -0.10 0.54
N ALA A 69 -8.82 -1.09 -0.34
CA ALA A 69 -9.36 -0.92 -1.69
C ALA A 69 -10.78 -0.34 -1.66
N LEU A 70 -11.66 -0.89 -0.83
CA LEU A 70 -13.02 -0.37 -0.65
C LEU A 70 -13.03 1.09 -0.18
N PHE A 71 -12.17 1.42 0.79
CA PHE A 71 -12.02 2.81 1.22
C PHE A 71 -11.61 3.73 0.07
N LEU A 72 -10.68 3.30 -0.77
CA LEU A 72 -10.22 4.11 -1.91
C LEU A 72 -11.34 4.32 -2.94
N PHE A 73 -12.16 3.32 -3.22
CA PHE A 73 -13.33 3.47 -4.10
C PHE A 73 -14.39 4.44 -3.55
N PHE A 74 -14.54 4.51 -2.23
CA PHE A 74 -15.46 5.47 -1.60
C PHE A 74 -14.82 6.83 -1.30
N TYR A 75 -13.49 6.93 -1.44
CA TYR A 75 -12.80 8.20 -1.25
C TYR A 75 -13.19 9.19 -2.35
N ARG A 76 -13.55 10.41 -1.94
CA ARG A 76 -13.83 11.52 -2.86
C ARG A 76 -12.89 12.68 -2.55
N GLY A 77 -12.08 13.02 -3.55
CA GLY A 77 -11.14 14.15 -3.50
C GLY A 77 -11.79 15.47 -3.95
N TYR A 78 -10.95 16.43 -4.34
CA TYR A 78 -11.40 17.76 -4.74
C TYR A 78 -11.99 17.78 -6.16
N ASP A 79 -11.51 16.93 -7.05
CA ASP A 79 -11.93 16.88 -8.45
C ASP A 79 -12.01 15.44 -8.98
N ARG A 80 -12.44 15.31 -10.26
CA ARG A 80 -12.57 13.98 -10.91
C ARG A 80 -11.24 13.25 -11.09
N TRP A 81 -10.12 13.97 -11.17
CA TRP A 81 -8.80 13.36 -11.32
C TRP A 81 -8.36 12.72 -9.99
N ASP A 82 -8.64 13.41 -8.88
CA ASP A 82 -8.40 12.89 -7.53
C ASP A 82 -9.21 11.61 -7.30
N ASN A 83 -10.49 11.62 -7.71
CA ASN A 83 -11.36 10.44 -7.61
C ASN A 83 -10.85 9.29 -8.49
N GLY A 84 -10.48 9.59 -9.75
CA GLY A 84 -9.93 8.59 -10.66
C GLY A 84 -8.63 7.97 -10.15
N ALA A 85 -7.74 8.76 -9.57
CA ALA A 85 -6.51 8.24 -8.96
C ALA A 85 -6.82 7.28 -7.79
N ALA A 86 -7.79 7.63 -6.94
CA ALA A 86 -8.20 6.76 -5.84
C ALA A 86 -8.86 5.47 -6.35
N ASP A 87 -9.73 5.56 -7.37
CA ASP A 87 -10.37 4.40 -7.97
C ASP A 87 -9.34 3.44 -8.61
N VAL A 88 -8.34 3.96 -9.33
CA VAL A 88 -7.25 3.15 -9.90
C VAL A 88 -6.39 2.53 -8.80
N ALA A 89 -6.05 3.29 -7.74
CA ALA A 89 -5.33 2.73 -6.60
C ALA A 89 -6.12 1.60 -5.93
N GLY A 90 -7.44 1.75 -5.78
CA GLY A 90 -8.31 0.70 -5.26
C GLY A 90 -8.32 -0.56 -6.13
N LEU A 91 -8.37 -0.40 -7.46
CA LEU A 91 -8.28 -1.53 -8.39
C LEU A 91 -6.92 -2.24 -8.30
N CYS A 92 -5.83 -1.48 -8.23
CA CYS A 92 -4.49 -2.04 -8.02
C CYS A 92 -4.38 -2.77 -6.67
N ALA A 93 -4.97 -2.25 -5.60
CA ALA A 93 -5.02 -2.94 -4.31
C ALA A 93 -5.76 -4.29 -4.40
N LEU A 94 -6.87 -4.38 -5.15
CA LEU A 94 -7.53 -5.67 -5.43
C LEU A 94 -6.63 -6.61 -6.24
N GLY A 95 -5.85 -6.08 -7.19
CA GLY A 95 -4.83 -6.85 -7.91
C GLY A 95 -3.81 -7.48 -6.94
N VAL A 96 -3.31 -6.72 -5.96
CA VAL A 96 -2.43 -7.24 -4.90
C VAL A 96 -3.11 -8.30 -4.05
N ALA A 97 -4.41 -8.09 -3.72
CA ALA A 97 -5.15 -8.99 -2.84
C ALA A 97 -5.48 -10.35 -3.47
N PHE A 98 -5.81 -10.37 -4.77
CA PHE A 98 -6.33 -11.58 -5.42
C PHE A 98 -5.32 -12.32 -6.27
N PHE A 99 -4.23 -11.69 -6.66
CA PHE A 99 -3.14 -12.35 -7.39
C PHE A 99 -1.97 -12.61 -6.43
N PRO A 100 -1.61 -13.87 -6.16
CA PRO A 100 -0.52 -14.19 -5.25
C PRO A 100 0.84 -13.75 -5.81
N THR A 101 1.78 -13.50 -4.90
CA THR A 101 3.21 -13.42 -5.27
C THR A 101 3.76 -14.80 -5.59
N VAL A 102 5.00 -14.87 -6.09
CA VAL A 102 5.67 -16.13 -6.44
C VAL A 102 5.89 -16.99 -5.20
N GLU A 103 5.51 -18.24 -5.25
CA GLU A 103 6.11 -19.28 -4.43
C GLU A 103 7.44 -19.69 -5.07
N GLU A 104 8.47 -19.99 -4.28
CA GLU A 104 9.85 -20.17 -4.73
C GLU A 104 9.99 -20.85 -6.12
N GLY A 105 10.55 -20.13 -7.07
CA GLY A 105 11.20 -20.69 -8.26
C GLY A 105 10.56 -20.46 -9.62
N SER A 106 9.33 -19.95 -9.78
CA SER A 106 8.77 -19.71 -11.11
C SER A 106 7.99 -18.39 -11.22
N TRP A 107 8.54 -17.46 -12.00
CA TRP A 107 7.83 -16.27 -12.43
C TRP A 107 6.74 -16.65 -13.43
N ASP A 108 5.48 -16.51 -13.03
CA ASP A 108 4.32 -16.69 -13.91
C ASP A 108 3.60 -15.35 -14.16
N TRP A 109 2.59 -15.34 -15.02
CA TRP A 109 1.81 -14.15 -15.33
C TRP A 109 1.06 -13.60 -14.09
N VAL A 110 0.72 -14.45 -13.12
CA VAL A 110 0.02 -14.08 -11.88
C VAL A 110 0.92 -13.20 -11.02
N ALA A 111 2.19 -13.61 -10.88
CA ALA A 111 3.19 -12.82 -10.18
C ALA A 111 3.42 -11.45 -10.84
N TRP A 112 3.48 -11.41 -12.17
CA TRP A 112 3.59 -10.13 -12.90
C TRP A 112 2.40 -9.20 -12.63
N VAL A 113 1.17 -9.73 -12.59
CA VAL A 113 -0.02 -8.94 -12.21
C VAL A 113 0.11 -8.43 -10.78
N HIS A 114 0.55 -9.27 -9.84
CA HIS A 114 0.75 -8.86 -8.44
C HIS A 114 1.76 -7.70 -8.33
N PHE A 115 2.96 -7.87 -8.85
CA PHE A 115 4.03 -6.87 -8.70
C PHE A 115 3.72 -5.57 -9.44
N THR A 116 3.14 -5.64 -10.63
CA THR A 116 2.69 -4.45 -11.36
C THR A 116 1.60 -3.72 -10.59
N SER A 117 0.62 -4.44 -10.05
CA SER A 117 -0.44 -3.87 -9.23
C SER A 117 0.11 -3.24 -7.96
N ALA A 118 1.05 -3.90 -7.27
CA ALA A 118 1.68 -3.39 -6.05
C ALA A 118 2.48 -2.11 -6.33
N GLY A 119 3.28 -2.10 -7.38
CA GLY A 119 4.05 -0.92 -7.79
C GLY A 119 3.14 0.26 -8.13
N CYS A 120 2.13 0.05 -8.98
CA CYS A 120 1.15 1.08 -9.33
C CYS A 120 0.39 1.58 -8.09
N PHE A 121 -0.07 0.68 -7.23
CA PHE A 121 -0.76 1.02 -5.98
C PHE A 121 0.07 1.95 -5.11
N LEU A 122 1.32 1.58 -4.82
CA LEU A 122 2.21 2.36 -3.95
C LEU A 122 2.61 3.69 -4.58
N VAL A 123 2.87 3.73 -5.89
CA VAL A 123 3.17 4.98 -6.61
C VAL A 123 1.97 5.94 -6.54
N ILE A 124 0.76 5.46 -6.82
CA ILE A 124 -0.44 6.30 -6.78
C ILE A 124 -0.69 6.79 -5.35
N LEU A 125 -0.55 5.95 -4.32
CA LEU A 125 -0.66 6.38 -2.93
C LEU A 125 0.37 7.45 -2.56
N ALA A 126 1.61 7.32 -3.02
CA ALA A 126 2.65 8.31 -2.79
C ALA A 126 2.28 9.65 -3.46
N LEU A 127 1.80 9.64 -4.70
CA LEU A 127 1.34 10.83 -5.41
C LEU A 127 0.13 11.47 -4.72
N ILE A 128 -0.85 10.68 -4.27
CA ILE A 128 -1.98 11.16 -3.47
C ILE A 128 -1.47 11.85 -2.19
N SER A 129 -0.52 11.24 -1.50
CA SER A 129 0.07 11.80 -0.28
C SER A 129 0.80 13.13 -0.52
N ILE A 130 1.63 13.19 -1.58
CA ILE A 130 2.43 14.39 -1.88
C ILE A 130 1.57 15.55 -2.40
N PHE A 131 0.64 15.27 -3.29
CA PHE A 131 -0.08 16.30 -4.04
C PHE A 131 -1.51 16.52 -3.53
N LEU A 132 -2.32 15.46 -3.34
CA LEU A 132 -3.73 15.62 -3.02
C LEU A 132 -3.94 16.01 -1.55
N PHE A 133 -3.31 15.33 -0.62
CA PHE A 133 -3.48 15.61 0.81
C PHE A 133 -2.84 16.93 1.24
N THR A 134 -1.95 17.48 0.44
CA THR A 134 -1.31 18.78 0.70
C THR A 134 -2.02 19.95 0.02
N ARG A 135 -3.00 19.70 -0.83
CA ARG A 135 -3.84 20.74 -1.47
C ARG A 135 -4.61 21.57 -0.43
N GLY A 136 -4.91 22.80 -0.75
CA GLY A 136 -5.78 23.68 0.03
C GLY A 136 -5.41 25.16 -0.05
N GLU A 137 -5.98 25.97 0.84
CA GLU A 137 -5.98 27.42 0.84
C GLU A 137 -4.60 28.07 0.69
N ASN A 138 -4.58 29.26 0.08
CA ASN A 138 -3.36 30.05 -0.16
C ASN A 138 -2.62 30.48 1.12
N HIS A 139 -3.29 30.45 2.29
CA HIS A 139 -2.71 30.77 3.59
C HIS A 139 -2.90 29.64 4.59
N PRO A 140 -2.06 28.57 4.54
CA PRO A 140 -2.21 27.44 5.44
C PRO A 140 -1.85 27.81 6.88
N THR A 141 -2.66 27.36 7.85
CA THR A 141 -2.34 27.46 9.27
C THR A 141 -1.06 26.67 9.61
N GLU A 142 -0.41 27.01 10.73
CA GLU A 142 0.81 26.30 11.18
C GLU A 142 0.59 24.80 11.36
N MET A 143 -0.58 24.40 11.87
CA MET A 143 -0.97 22.99 11.96
C MET A 143 -1.08 22.32 10.58
N LYS A 144 -1.58 23.04 9.57
CA LYS A 144 -1.68 22.53 8.20
C LYS A 144 -0.30 22.41 7.56
N LYS A 145 0.61 23.34 7.79
CA LYS A 145 1.99 23.25 7.30
C LYS A 145 2.70 22.02 7.84
N LYS A 146 2.62 21.74 9.15
CA LYS A 146 3.18 20.56 9.78
C LYS A 146 2.60 19.26 9.18
N ARG A 147 1.29 19.19 9.02
CA ARG A 147 0.62 18.05 8.42
C ARG A 147 1.04 17.85 6.95
N ASN A 148 1.13 18.90 6.16
CA ASN A 148 1.58 18.84 4.78
C ASN A 148 3.03 18.34 4.68
N LEU A 149 3.90 18.74 5.61
CA LEU A 149 5.27 18.24 5.69
C LEU A 149 5.27 16.73 5.91
N ILE A 150 4.47 16.22 6.86
CA ILE A 150 4.35 14.79 7.14
C ILE A 150 3.88 14.03 5.89
N TYR A 151 2.82 14.48 5.22
CA TYR A 151 2.31 13.82 4.02
C TYR A 151 3.33 13.78 2.89
N ARG A 152 4.03 14.88 2.64
CA ARG A 152 5.10 14.93 1.62
C ARG A 152 6.26 14.02 1.98
N SER A 153 6.71 14.04 3.23
CA SER A 153 7.78 13.15 3.69
C SER A 153 7.41 11.68 3.54
N CYS A 154 6.19 11.29 3.93
CA CYS A 154 5.72 9.91 3.77
C CYS A 154 5.70 9.50 2.29
N GLY A 155 5.16 10.32 1.40
CA GLY A 155 5.12 10.01 -0.02
C GLY A 155 6.51 9.93 -0.66
N ILE A 156 7.44 10.82 -0.29
CA ILE A 156 8.84 10.78 -0.76
C ILE A 156 9.53 9.50 -0.26
N VAL A 157 9.37 9.15 1.01
CA VAL A 157 9.93 7.90 1.57
C VAL A 157 9.39 6.68 0.85
N MET A 158 8.08 6.63 0.54
CA MET A 158 7.49 5.54 -0.25
C MET A 158 8.14 5.42 -1.63
N LEU A 159 8.30 6.52 -2.38
CA LEU A 159 8.94 6.50 -3.70
C LEU A 159 10.42 6.12 -3.61
N ALA A 160 11.14 6.64 -2.62
CA ALA A 160 12.54 6.30 -2.40
C ALA A 160 12.72 4.80 -2.07
N SER A 161 11.83 4.24 -1.25
CA SER A 161 11.86 2.80 -0.92
C SER A 161 11.59 1.94 -2.15
N LEU A 162 10.61 2.30 -2.99
CA LEU A 162 10.35 1.61 -4.25
C LEU A 162 11.55 1.67 -5.19
N ALA A 163 12.13 2.87 -5.39
CA ALA A 163 13.31 3.04 -6.22
C ALA A 163 14.51 2.24 -5.69
N SER A 164 14.68 2.15 -4.37
CA SER A 164 15.76 1.34 -3.77
C SER A 164 15.58 -0.16 -4.04
N ILE A 165 14.35 -0.67 -4.02
CA ILE A 165 14.03 -2.06 -4.34
C ILE A 165 14.35 -2.34 -5.83
N GLU A 166 13.91 -1.47 -6.74
CA GLU A 166 14.21 -1.60 -8.18
C GLU A 166 15.70 -1.59 -8.47
N VAL A 167 16.43 -0.65 -7.85
CA VAL A 167 17.90 -0.55 -7.99
C VAL A 167 18.57 -1.83 -7.47
N PHE A 168 18.12 -2.35 -6.31
CA PHE A 168 18.64 -3.59 -5.76
C PHE A 168 18.47 -4.75 -6.74
N PHE A 169 17.29 -4.96 -7.32
CA PHE A 169 17.06 -6.01 -8.30
C PHE A 169 17.90 -5.82 -9.56
N LEU A 170 18.02 -4.62 -10.09
CA LEU A 170 18.82 -4.35 -11.27
C LEU A 170 20.32 -4.66 -11.07
N PHE A 171 20.86 -4.35 -9.89
CA PHE A 171 22.27 -4.58 -9.59
C PHE A 171 22.58 -6.02 -9.17
N PHE A 172 21.73 -6.66 -8.39
CA PHE A 172 22.00 -7.98 -7.82
C PHE A 172 21.53 -9.13 -8.72
N ASP A 173 20.44 -8.99 -9.48
CA ASP A 173 20.05 -9.99 -10.47
C ASP A 173 21.00 -9.98 -11.69
N GLY A 174 21.55 -8.82 -12.05
CA GLY A 174 22.62 -8.72 -13.07
C GLY A 174 23.86 -9.54 -12.71
N ILE A 175 24.28 -9.51 -11.44
CA ILE A 175 25.45 -10.25 -10.96
C ILE A 175 25.17 -11.77 -10.91
N ASN A 176 23.96 -12.17 -10.52
CA ASN A 176 23.60 -13.61 -10.43
C ASN A 176 23.33 -14.25 -11.80
N SER A 177 22.94 -13.48 -12.81
CA SER A 177 22.78 -13.99 -14.19
C SER A 177 24.12 -14.33 -14.83
N GLU A 178 25.16 -13.53 -14.62
CA GLU A 178 26.51 -13.84 -15.11
C GLU A 178 27.13 -15.08 -14.44
N SER A 179 26.91 -15.26 -13.12
CA SER A 179 27.43 -16.43 -12.42
C SER A 179 26.72 -17.74 -12.81
N ARG A 180 25.46 -17.68 -13.28
CA ARG A 180 24.76 -18.86 -13.83
C ARG A 180 25.28 -19.29 -15.20
N PHE A 181 25.71 -18.35 -16.05
CA PHE A 181 26.33 -18.65 -17.34
C PHE A 181 27.71 -19.33 -17.20
N VAL A 182 28.47 -18.97 -16.15
CA VAL A 182 29.80 -19.55 -15.90
C VAL A 182 29.73 -20.99 -15.35
N LEU A 183 28.62 -21.39 -14.75
CA LEU A 183 28.43 -22.75 -14.19
C LEU A 183 27.85 -23.75 -15.20
N ILE A 184 27.47 -23.33 -16.41
CA ILE A 184 26.88 -24.18 -17.47
C ILE A 184 27.86 -24.34 -18.65
N ALA A 185 28.98 -23.63 -18.66
CA ALA A 185 30.08 -23.78 -19.61
C ALA A 185 31.21 -24.64 -19.02
#